data_e485bf195e5eb6e63a20636b6ca70710
#
_entry.id   e485bf195e5eb6e63a20636b6ca70710
#
_cell.length_a   1.000
_cell.length_b   1.000
_cell.length_c   1.000
_cell.angle_alpha   90.00
_cell.angle_beta   90.00
_cell.angle_gamma   90.00
#
_symmetry.space_group_name_H-M   'P 1'
#
loop_
_entity.id
_entity.type
_entity.pdbx_description
1 polymer ?
#
loop_
_entity_poly.entity_id
_entity_poly.type
_entity_poly.pdbx_seq_one_letter_code
_entity_poly.pdbx_strand_id
1 'polypeptide(L)'
;SWSNASNNAGGDSCSSPDLFSACNLIFGNPSPVHMPNSLLGYQYSRTGTRHAGIITHEALDEYREYIQGHTSAPLQAGTSYCVSMYVSLANDVVYATDNMGIYFSNTEYLRDPCPGTTNSLINVTPQLNYNCAPIIDTTANWFRLEWNYVATGGEQYFTIGNFFNNANTS
;
A
#
# COMPACT_ATOMS: atom_id res chain seq x y z
N SER A 1 -4.18 11.42 7.96
CA SER A 1 -2.79 11.42 7.47
C SER A 1 -2.38 10.02 7.06
N TRP A 2 -1.37 9.92 6.19
CA TRP A 2 -0.78 8.66 5.77
C TRP A 2 0.65 8.59 6.28
N SER A 3 1.08 7.39 6.68
CA SER A 3 2.44 7.12 7.12
C SER A 3 2.95 5.81 6.52
N ASN A 4 4.25 5.58 6.61
CA ASN A 4 4.86 4.32 6.27
C ASN A 4 4.72 3.36 7.47
N ALA A 5 3.96 2.27 7.31
CA ALA A 5 3.78 1.26 8.35
C ALA A 5 5.04 0.42 8.63
N SER A 6 6.04 0.51 7.77
CA SER A 6 7.31 -0.20 7.93
C SER A 6 8.36 0.59 8.70
N ASN A 7 8.03 1.77 9.24
CA ASN A 7 8.93 2.48 10.13
C ASN A 7 9.02 1.76 11.48
N ASN A 8 10.22 1.71 12.05
CA ASN A 8 10.39 1.27 13.42
C ASN A 8 10.14 2.42 14.42
N ALA A 9 10.10 2.09 15.72
CA ALA A 9 9.93 3.08 16.78
C ALA A 9 11.06 4.12 16.87
N GLY A 10 12.22 3.83 16.25
CA GLY A 10 13.36 4.75 16.13
C GLY A 10 13.29 5.69 14.93
N GLY A 11 12.27 5.53 14.08
CA GLY A 11 12.10 6.34 12.87
C GLY A 11 12.85 5.83 11.65
N ASP A 12 13.58 4.71 11.75
CA ASP A 12 14.22 4.08 10.59
C ASP A 12 13.17 3.40 9.72
N SER A 13 13.30 3.50 8.41
CA SER A 13 12.39 2.90 7.45
C SER A 13 12.86 1.51 7.04
N CYS A 14 11.99 0.50 7.18
CA CYS A 14 12.21 -0.84 6.66
C CYS A 14 11.84 -0.96 5.17
N SER A 15 11.09 0.01 4.67
CA SER A 15 10.69 0.13 3.27
C SER A 15 10.33 1.60 2.98
N SER A 16 10.21 1.97 1.73
CA SER A 16 10.06 3.36 1.30
C SER A 16 8.91 3.55 0.30
N PRO A 17 7.64 3.42 0.73
CA PRO A 17 6.53 3.74 -0.15
C PRO A 17 6.64 5.14 -0.71
N ASP A 18 6.34 5.29 -1.99
CA ASP A 18 6.50 6.53 -2.74
C ASP A 18 5.23 7.39 -2.72
N LEU A 19 5.42 8.72 -2.65
CA LEU A 19 4.34 9.68 -2.88
C LEU A 19 4.55 10.36 -4.24
N PHE A 20 3.73 10.01 -5.20
CA PHE A 20 3.73 10.60 -6.54
C PHE A 20 2.94 11.91 -6.56
N SER A 21 3.52 12.94 -7.14
CA SER A 21 2.90 14.26 -7.24
C SER A 21 3.43 15.05 -8.44
N ALA A 22 2.57 15.82 -9.07
CA ALA A 22 2.98 16.79 -10.10
C ALA A 22 3.87 17.93 -9.56
N CYS A 23 3.94 18.07 -8.23
CA CYS A 23 4.80 19.06 -7.56
C CYS A 23 6.15 18.49 -7.11
N ASN A 24 6.45 17.23 -7.36
CA ASN A 24 7.73 16.60 -6.98
C ASN A 24 8.82 16.99 -7.98
N LEU A 25 9.53 18.08 -7.68
CA LEU A 25 10.64 18.60 -8.47
C LEU A 25 11.94 18.55 -7.64
N ILE A 26 13.04 18.22 -8.31
CA ILE A 26 14.40 18.32 -7.76
C ILE A 26 15.15 19.37 -8.56
N PHE A 27 15.54 20.46 -7.91
CA PHE A 27 16.19 21.61 -8.58
C PHE A 27 15.44 22.10 -9.84
N GLY A 28 14.08 22.11 -9.78
CA GLY A 28 13.22 22.54 -10.87
C GLY A 28 12.99 21.49 -11.97
N ASN A 29 13.58 20.31 -11.87
CA ASN A 29 13.37 19.18 -12.79
C ASN A 29 12.44 18.13 -12.18
N PRO A 30 11.69 17.35 -12.98
CA PRO A 30 10.88 16.24 -12.50
C PRO A 30 11.73 15.23 -11.70
N SER A 31 11.25 14.88 -10.52
CA SER A 31 11.85 13.82 -9.69
C SER A 31 11.43 12.42 -10.20
N PRO A 32 12.09 11.34 -9.77
CA PRO A 32 11.65 9.96 -10.07
C PRO A 32 10.20 9.65 -9.72
N VAL A 33 9.63 10.37 -8.75
CA VAL A 33 8.21 10.26 -8.33
C VAL A 33 7.36 11.45 -8.79
N HIS A 34 7.74 12.09 -9.87
CA HIS A 34 6.93 13.13 -10.52
C HIS A 34 5.78 12.51 -11.32
N MET A 35 4.64 13.19 -11.42
CA MET A 35 3.51 12.78 -12.26
C MET A 35 3.36 13.67 -13.49
N PRO A 36 2.85 13.14 -14.59
CA PRO A 36 2.45 11.74 -14.84
C PRO A 36 3.62 10.81 -15.18
N ASN A 37 4.80 11.34 -15.53
CA ASN A 37 6.00 10.56 -15.84
C ASN A 37 6.81 10.33 -14.57
N SER A 38 7.07 9.07 -14.24
CA SER A 38 7.83 8.66 -13.08
C SER A 38 8.84 7.57 -13.44
N LEU A 39 9.64 7.14 -12.46
CA LEU A 39 10.53 5.98 -12.59
C LEU A 39 9.77 4.68 -12.95
N LEU A 40 8.49 4.58 -12.55
CA LEU A 40 7.66 3.38 -12.73
C LEU A 40 6.69 3.49 -13.92
N GLY A 41 6.84 4.50 -14.78
CA GLY A 41 6.03 4.68 -15.97
C GLY A 41 5.14 5.92 -15.93
N TYR A 42 4.05 5.87 -16.68
CA TYR A 42 3.15 7.01 -16.91
C TYR A 42 1.79 6.78 -16.24
N GLN A 43 1.49 7.55 -15.18
CA GLN A 43 0.23 7.42 -14.46
C GLN A 43 -0.24 8.77 -13.90
N TYR A 44 -1.49 9.13 -14.18
CA TYR A 44 -2.18 10.21 -13.46
C TYR A 44 -2.82 9.68 -12.18
N SER A 45 -2.94 10.54 -11.18
CA SER A 45 -3.82 10.23 -10.04
C SER A 45 -5.25 10.02 -10.54
N ARG A 46 -5.95 9.04 -9.93
CA ARG A 46 -7.37 8.83 -10.22
C ARG A 46 -8.21 10.08 -9.93
N THR A 47 -7.91 10.74 -8.82
CA THR A 47 -8.52 12.02 -8.41
C THR A 47 -7.48 12.86 -7.71
N GLY A 48 -7.67 14.17 -7.72
CA GLY A 48 -6.72 15.08 -7.09
C GLY A 48 -5.37 15.14 -7.83
N THR A 49 -4.30 15.40 -7.08
CA THR A 49 -2.97 15.69 -7.64
C THR A 49 -1.87 14.75 -7.14
N ARG A 50 -2.24 13.70 -6.41
CA ARG A 50 -1.27 12.78 -5.76
C ARG A 50 -1.82 11.37 -5.67
N HIS A 51 -0.92 10.38 -5.69
CA HIS A 51 -1.20 8.99 -5.33
C HIS A 51 0.03 8.38 -4.65
N ALA A 52 -0.18 7.31 -3.91
CA ALA A 52 0.91 6.52 -3.32
C ALA A 52 1.27 5.34 -4.23
N GLY A 53 2.53 4.95 -4.23
CA GLY A 53 3.02 3.72 -4.84
C GLY A 53 3.68 2.84 -3.80
N ILE A 54 3.49 1.54 -3.92
CA ILE A 54 4.09 0.53 -3.06
C ILE A 54 4.56 -0.67 -3.88
N ILE A 55 5.65 -1.28 -3.44
CA ILE A 55 6.10 -2.58 -3.95
C ILE A 55 5.36 -3.67 -3.19
N THR A 56 4.57 -4.46 -3.91
CA THR A 56 3.75 -5.55 -3.33
C THR A 56 4.38 -6.93 -3.48
N HIS A 57 5.42 -7.05 -4.31
CA HIS A 57 6.17 -8.28 -4.54
C HIS A 57 7.55 -7.98 -5.10
N GLU A 58 8.57 -8.69 -4.63
CA GLU A 58 9.87 -8.79 -5.24
C GLU A 58 10.30 -10.26 -5.32
N ALA A 59 10.81 -10.68 -6.48
CA ALA A 59 11.02 -12.09 -6.77
C ALA A 59 12.16 -12.73 -5.95
N LEU A 60 13.16 -11.95 -5.55
CA LEU A 60 14.36 -12.47 -4.88
C LEU A 60 14.29 -12.39 -3.35
N ASP A 61 13.52 -11.44 -2.84
CA ASP A 61 13.44 -11.11 -1.43
C ASP A 61 11.98 -11.01 -0.97
N GLU A 62 11.75 -11.13 0.33
CA GLU A 62 10.43 -10.87 0.92
C GLU A 62 10.22 -9.35 1.16
N TYR A 63 10.65 -8.54 0.19
CA TYR A 63 10.49 -7.10 0.27
C TYR A 63 9.06 -6.70 -0.07
N ARG A 64 8.47 -5.89 0.80
CA ARG A 64 7.13 -5.33 0.68
C ARG A 64 7.12 -3.89 1.19
N GLU A 65 6.25 -3.09 0.61
CA GLU A 65 5.98 -1.75 1.09
C GLU A 65 4.53 -1.64 1.54
N TYR A 66 4.32 -0.84 2.58
CA TYR A 66 3.01 -0.66 3.18
C TYR A 66 2.75 0.81 3.46
N ILE A 67 1.51 1.23 3.22
CA ILE A 67 1.03 2.53 3.66
C ILE A 67 0.02 2.35 4.78
N GLN A 68 0.08 3.23 5.75
CA GLN A 68 -0.83 3.24 6.90
C GLN A 68 -1.60 4.55 6.97
N GLY A 69 -2.83 4.45 7.36
CA GLY A 69 -3.68 5.59 7.64
C GLY A 69 -4.51 5.36 8.89
N HIS A 70 -5.25 6.37 9.28
CA HIS A 70 -6.18 6.27 10.40
C HIS A 70 -7.55 6.84 10.02
N THR A 71 -8.59 6.29 10.61
CA THR A 71 -9.95 6.79 10.53
C THR A 71 -10.13 8.03 11.44
N SER A 72 -11.13 8.84 11.17
CA SER A 72 -11.43 10.02 11.99
C SER A 72 -11.94 9.68 13.40
N ALA A 73 -12.46 8.47 13.58
CA ALA A 73 -12.91 7.92 14.85
C ALA A 73 -12.77 6.40 14.83
N PRO A 74 -12.66 5.74 16.00
CA PRO A 74 -12.64 4.28 16.07
C PRO A 74 -13.90 3.67 15.46
N LEU A 75 -13.75 2.54 14.77
CA LEU A 75 -14.86 1.80 14.20
C LEU A 75 -15.71 1.18 15.33
N GLN A 76 -17.01 1.08 15.10
CA GLN A 76 -17.95 0.56 16.07
C GLN A 76 -18.16 -0.94 15.89
N ALA A 77 -18.08 -1.69 16.99
CA ALA A 77 -18.29 -3.14 16.99
C ALA A 77 -19.63 -3.54 16.36
N GLY A 78 -19.60 -4.55 15.49
CA GLY A 78 -20.77 -5.07 14.79
C GLY A 78 -21.32 -4.19 13.67
N THR A 79 -20.73 -3.02 13.43
CA THR A 79 -21.13 -2.16 12.31
C THR A 79 -20.47 -2.62 11.03
N SER A 80 -21.25 -2.71 9.94
CA SER A 80 -20.74 -3.01 8.61
C SER A 80 -20.29 -1.73 7.90
N TYR A 81 -19.06 -1.75 7.41
CA TYR A 81 -18.45 -0.66 6.65
C TYR A 81 -18.17 -1.10 5.22
N CYS A 82 -18.55 -0.27 4.26
CA CYS A 82 -18.09 -0.42 2.88
C CYS A 82 -16.66 0.16 2.78
N VAL A 83 -15.70 -0.69 2.44
CA VAL A 83 -14.29 -0.32 2.29
C VAL A 83 -13.92 -0.43 0.83
N SER A 84 -13.37 0.62 0.25
CA SER A 84 -12.92 0.58 -1.13
C SER A 84 -11.64 1.39 -1.34
N MET A 85 -10.83 0.94 -2.29
CA MET A 85 -9.67 1.68 -2.78
C MET A 85 -9.54 1.47 -4.29
N TYR A 86 -8.71 2.30 -4.91
CA TYR A 86 -8.37 2.15 -6.31
C TYR A 86 -6.88 1.84 -6.45
N VAL A 87 -6.56 0.89 -7.29
CA VAL A 87 -5.20 0.44 -7.59
C VAL A 87 -4.95 0.47 -9.08
N SER A 88 -3.71 0.62 -9.47
CA SER A 88 -3.24 0.50 -10.84
C SER A 88 -1.86 -0.12 -10.82
N LEU A 89 -1.59 -1.00 -11.77
CA LEU A 89 -0.25 -1.52 -11.97
C LEU A 89 0.62 -0.43 -12.60
N ALA A 90 1.86 -0.31 -12.17
CA ALA A 90 2.85 0.56 -12.81
C ALA A 90 3.18 0.05 -14.22
N ASN A 91 3.40 0.96 -15.20
CA ASN A 91 3.57 0.56 -16.59
C ASN A 91 4.89 -0.18 -16.86
N ASP A 92 5.94 0.20 -16.14
CA ASP A 92 7.32 -0.27 -16.39
C ASP A 92 7.70 -1.43 -15.44
N VAL A 93 6.70 -2.17 -14.94
CA VAL A 93 6.91 -3.38 -14.14
C VAL A 93 6.51 -4.63 -14.92
N VAL A 94 7.14 -5.76 -14.60
CA VAL A 94 6.99 -7.02 -15.34
C VAL A 94 5.89 -7.89 -14.75
N TYR A 95 5.60 -7.72 -13.46
CA TYR A 95 4.69 -8.60 -12.72
C TYR A 95 3.51 -7.82 -12.16
N ALA A 96 2.33 -8.37 -12.32
CA ALA A 96 1.15 -8.05 -11.52
C ALA A 96 1.04 -9.05 -10.38
N THR A 97 0.51 -8.64 -9.26
CA THR A 97 0.30 -9.54 -8.11
C THR A 97 -1.16 -9.57 -7.69
N ASP A 98 -1.55 -10.66 -7.06
CA ASP A 98 -2.74 -10.77 -6.23
C ASP A 98 -2.44 -10.33 -4.77
N ASN A 99 -3.33 -10.67 -3.84
CA ASN A 99 -3.13 -10.46 -2.40
C ASN A 99 -2.92 -9.00 -1.95
N MET A 100 -3.65 -8.07 -2.57
CA MET A 100 -3.74 -6.71 -2.04
C MET A 100 -4.70 -6.67 -0.85
N GLY A 101 -4.15 -6.45 0.35
CA GLY A 101 -4.89 -6.55 1.61
C GLY A 101 -5.00 -5.25 2.39
N ILE A 102 -5.93 -5.26 3.35
CA ILE A 102 -6.08 -4.20 4.36
C ILE A 102 -6.14 -4.88 5.74
N TYR A 103 -5.22 -4.46 6.61
CA TYR A 103 -5.18 -4.85 8.01
C TYR A 103 -5.68 -3.71 8.89
N PHE A 104 -6.72 -3.94 9.67
CA PHE A 104 -7.25 -3.00 10.66
C PHE A 104 -6.70 -3.30 12.03
N SER A 105 -6.38 -2.24 12.80
CA SER A 105 -5.83 -2.34 14.15
C SER A 105 -6.30 -1.20 15.06
N ASN A 106 -6.27 -1.45 16.38
CA ASN A 106 -6.62 -0.46 17.39
C ASN A 106 -5.47 0.52 17.67
N THR A 107 -4.24 0.11 17.33
CA THR A 107 -3.03 0.91 17.52
C THR A 107 -2.29 1.04 16.20
N GLU A 108 -1.50 2.09 16.10
CA GLU A 108 -0.57 2.24 14.98
C GLU A 108 0.35 1.03 14.88
N TYR A 109 0.48 0.48 13.67
CA TYR A 109 1.44 -0.59 13.43
C TYR A 109 2.82 0.03 13.24
N LEU A 110 3.72 -0.30 14.15
CA LEU A 110 5.13 0.06 14.06
C LEU A 110 5.95 -1.22 14.04
N ARG A 111 6.85 -1.32 13.10
CA ARG A 111 7.71 -2.50 12.99
C ARG A 111 9.02 -2.25 13.75
N ASP A 112 9.32 -3.12 14.70
CA ASP A 112 10.59 -3.09 15.45
C ASP A 112 11.01 -4.53 15.80
N PRO A 113 12.26 -4.94 15.51
CA PRO A 113 13.26 -4.26 14.69
C PRO A 113 13.01 -4.41 13.18
N CYS A 114 13.60 -3.53 12.37
CA CYS A 114 13.71 -3.74 10.94
C CYS A 114 14.69 -4.89 10.67
N PRO A 115 14.27 -6.03 10.11
CA PRO A 115 15.16 -7.18 9.87
C PRO A 115 16.10 -7.00 8.67
N GLY A 116 16.31 -5.76 8.23
CA GLY A 116 17.08 -5.39 7.05
C GLY A 116 16.21 -5.05 5.85
N THR A 117 16.83 -4.63 4.77
CA THR A 117 16.15 -4.18 3.55
C THR A 117 15.57 -5.31 2.71
N THR A 118 16.00 -6.56 2.93
CA THR A 118 15.62 -7.72 2.12
C THR A 118 14.37 -8.44 2.62
N ASN A 119 13.90 -8.15 3.83
CA ASN A 119 12.66 -8.71 4.37
C ASN A 119 11.87 -7.62 5.09
N SER A 120 10.88 -7.06 4.41
CA SER A 120 9.96 -6.08 4.98
C SER A 120 8.53 -6.60 5.16
N LEU A 121 8.32 -7.92 4.99
CA LEU A 121 7.02 -8.55 5.16
C LEU A 121 6.45 -8.32 6.58
N ILE A 122 5.25 -7.78 6.66
CA ILE A 122 4.47 -7.65 7.90
C ILE A 122 3.71 -8.96 8.13
N ASN A 123 4.06 -9.68 9.20
CA ASN A 123 3.46 -10.98 9.52
C ASN A 123 2.15 -10.81 10.31
N VAL A 124 1.11 -10.38 9.64
CA VAL A 124 -0.27 -10.33 10.15
C VAL A 124 -1.24 -10.86 9.11
N THR A 125 -2.41 -11.29 9.54
CA THR A 125 -3.48 -11.70 8.62
C THR A 125 -4.40 -10.51 8.36
N PRO A 126 -4.47 -9.97 7.14
CA PRO A 126 -5.37 -8.87 6.83
C PRO A 126 -6.83 -9.34 6.92
N GLN A 127 -7.71 -8.50 7.44
CA GLN A 127 -9.15 -8.80 7.48
C GLN A 127 -9.80 -8.70 6.09
N LEU A 128 -9.22 -7.89 5.21
CA LEU A 128 -9.66 -7.79 3.83
C LEU A 128 -8.50 -8.14 2.91
N ASN A 129 -8.76 -8.97 1.91
CA ASN A 129 -7.76 -9.33 0.92
C ASN A 129 -8.40 -9.55 -0.45
N TYR A 130 -7.76 -9.05 -1.49
CA TYR A 130 -8.10 -9.35 -2.87
C TYR A 130 -7.12 -10.40 -3.40
N ASN A 131 -7.61 -11.59 -3.64
CA ASN A 131 -6.84 -12.74 -4.13
C ASN A 131 -7.54 -13.48 -5.29
N CYS A 132 -8.45 -12.79 -6.00
CA CYS A 132 -9.23 -13.43 -7.04
C CYS A 132 -8.49 -13.56 -8.38
N ALA A 133 -7.61 -12.61 -8.67
CA ALA A 133 -6.77 -12.57 -9.87
C ALA A 133 -5.66 -11.51 -9.68
N PRO A 134 -4.56 -11.58 -10.44
CA PRO A 134 -3.58 -10.52 -10.47
C PRO A 134 -4.23 -9.18 -10.85
N ILE A 135 -3.77 -8.11 -10.23
CA ILE A 135 -4.19 -6.76 -10.58
C ILE A 135 -3.44 -6.38 -11.85
N ILE A 136 -4.13 -6.47 -12.97
CA ILE A 136 -3.58 -6.15 -14.29
C ILE A 136 -4.35 -4.94 -14.81
N ASP A 137 -3.71 -3.79 -14.80
CA ASP A 137 -4.11 -2.69 -15.67
C ASP A 137 -2.87 -2.06 -16.27
N THR A 138 -2.75 -2.20 -17.55
CA THR A 138 -1.59 -1.76 -18.30
C THR A 138 -1.68 -0.32 -18.77
N THR A 139 -2.81 0.35 -18.57
CA THR A 139 -3.01 1.67 -19.15
C THR A 139 -3.88 2.55 -18.28
N ALA A 140 -3.36 3.53 -17.65
CA ALA A 140 -4.06 4.72 -17.12
C ALA A 140 -5.41 4.53 -16.38
N ASN A 141 -5.93 3.30 -16.28
CA ASN A 141 -7.18 3.00 -15.61
C ASN A 141 -6.93 2.48 -14.19
N TRP A 142 -7.70 3.02 -13.29
CA TRP A 142 -7.67 2.60 -11.89
C TRP A 142 -8.71 1.52 -11.67
N PHE A 143 -8.29 0.36 -11.16
CA PHE A 143 -9.17 -0.75 -10.79
C PHE A 143 -9.70 -0.57 -9.37
N ARG A 144 -11.02 -0.71 -9.19
CA ARG A 144 -11.66 -0.55 -7.87
C ARG A 144 -11.70 -1.89 -7.16
N LEU A 145 -11.11 -1.92 -5.96
CA LEU A 145 -11.27 -2.97 -4.97
C LEU A 145 -12.33 -2.53 -3.96
N GLU A 146 -13.22 -3.45 -3.59
CA GLU A 146 -14.32 -3.15 -2.66
C GLU A 146 -14.65 -4.36 -1.79
N TRP A 147 -14.88 -4.11 -0.50
CA TRP A 147 -15.25 -5.11 0.49
C TRP A 147 -16.29 -4.57 1.46
N ASN A 148 -17.02 -5.49 2.09
CA ASN A 148 -17.79 -5.22 3.30
C ASN A 148 -16.99 -5.71 4.51
N TYR A 149 -16.74 -4.84 5.46
CA TYR A 149 -16.04 -5.14 6.69
C TYR A 149 -16.95 -4.95 7.90
N VAL A 150 -17.13 -5.99 8.71
CA VAL A 150 -17.83 -5.88 9.99
C VAL A 150 -16.79 -5.68 11.08
N ALA A 151 -16.78 -4.49 11.66
CA ALA A 151 -15.77 -4.11 12.65
C ALA A 151 -15.91 -4.90 13.96
N THR A 152 -14.78 -5.23 14.58
CA THR A 152 -14.74 -5.84 15.91
C THR A 152 -14.82 -4.80 17.02
N GLY A 153 -14.52 -3.55 16.70
CA GLY A 153 -14.65 -2.38 17.57
C GLY A 153 -13.31 -1.87 18.08
N GLY A 154 -13.12 -0.56 17.95
CA GLY A 154 -11.91 0.12 18.40
C GLY A 154 -10.84 0.28 17.34
N GLU A 155 -10.98 -0.36 16.16
CA GLU A 155 -10.04 -0.20 15.06
C GLU A 155 -10.02 1.26 14.61
N GLN A 156 -8.87 1.87 14.66
CA GLN A 156 -8.66 3.26 14.26
C GLN A 156 -7.56 3.41 13.20
N TYR A 157 -6.74 2.38 13.01
CA TYR A 157 -5.68 2.36 12.02
C TYR A 157 -5.97 1.30 10.96
N PHE A 158 -5.44 1.52 9.77
CA PHE A 158 -5.47 0.52 8.70
C PHE A 158 -4.15 0.57 7.92
N THR A 159 -3.65 -0.60 7.59
CA THR A 159 -2.41 -0.80 6.83
C THR A 159 -2.75 -1.50 5.52
N ILE A 160 -2.25 -0.98 4.41
CA ILE A 160 -2.50 -1.48 3.05
C ILE A 160 -1.20 -2.04 2.47
N GLY A 161 -1.27 -3.22 1.86
CA GLY A 161 -0.15 -3.87 1.18
C GLY A 161 -0.40 -5.35 0.96
N ASN A 162 0.66 -6.07 0.55
CA ASN A 162 0.64 -7.53 0.47
C ASN A 162 1.25 -8.13 1.74
N PHE A 163 0.46 -8.88 2.50
CA PHE A 163 0.84 -9.51 3.78
C PHE A 163 1.27 -10.97 3.61
N PHE A 164 1.40 -11.44 2.37
CA PHE A 164 1.76 -12.81 2.07
C PHE A 164 3.19 -12.89 1.53
N ASN A 165 3.88 -13.97 1.87
CA ASN A 165 5.21 -14.25 1.37
C ASN A 165 5.20 -14.62 -0.13
N ASN A 166 6.37 -14.71 -0.74
CA ASN A 166 6.50 -15.01 -2.17
C ASN A 166 5.87 -16.36 -2.55
N ALA A 167 5.94 -17.37 -1.67
CA ALA A 167 5.34 -18.67 -1.93
C ALA A 167 3.80 -18.66 -1.99
N ASN A 168 3.17 -17.64 -1.41
CA ASN A 168 1.71 -17.48 -1.33
C ASN A 168 1.21 -16.23 -2.10
N THR A 169 2.05 -15.66 -2.97
CA THR A 169 1.71 -14.55 -3.86
C THR A 169 1.87 -15.00 -5.32
N SER A 170 0.86 -14.75 -6.16
CA SER A 170 0.85 -15.08 -7.59
C SER A 170 1.05 -13.85 -8.46
#